data_a655471ef32901bebc132a86651da358
#
_entry.id   a655471ef32901bebc132a86651da358
#
_cell.length_a   1.000
_cell.length_b   1.000
_cell.length_c   1.000
_cell.angle_alpha   90.00
_cell.angle_beta   90.00
_cell.angle_gamma   90.00
#
_symmetry.space_group_name_H-M   'P 1'
#
loop_
_entity.id
_entity.type
_entity.pdbx_description
1 polymer ?
#
loop_
_entity_poly.entity_id
_entity_poly.type
_entity_poly.pdbx_seq_one_letter_code
_entity_poly.pdbx_strand_id
1 'polypeptide(L)'
;MESLYLNQLSEHLDPDVPIFWTGSKVVSSSYTSKEIGNWKNTLKHKLIIWDNFYANDYCVPKIVLESFDVEERSNFENALGILINGTGLLNIDKFCLGSLANKIYSKDKLLNDPIKNLGLPKEFAKISGLFKLEASYTGSKEEIEAIEFLLWKWTGPTKQEIYPYIHLLRKFLTSEGSADLLKSRFNIKKI
;
A
#
# COMPACT_ATOMS: atom_id res chain seq x y z
N MET A 1 3.27 4.51 -27.44
CA MET A 1 4.70 4.44 -27.80
C MET A 1 5.13 3.02 -27.47
N GLU A 2 5.33 2.19 -28.48
CA GLU A 2 5.85 0.83 -28.28
C GLU A 2 7.29 0.94 -27.82
N SER A 3 7.62 0.32 -26.70
CA SER A 3 8.98 0.31 -26.18
C SER A 3 9.82 -0.67 -26.99
N LEU A 4 10.85 -0.18 -27.68
CA LEU A 4 11.80 -1.03 -28.41
C LEU A 4 12.39 -2.13 -27.52
N TYR A 5 12.63 -1.81 -26.24
CA TYR A 5 13.11 -2.77 -25.24
C TYR A 5 12.14 -3.93 -25.02
N LEU A 6 10.83 -3.66 -24.91
CA LEU A 6 9.83 -4.70 -24.66
C LEU A 6 9.65 -5.61 -25.90
N ASN A 7 9.76 -5.06 -27.11
CA ASN A 7 9.72 -5.86 -28.32
C ASN A 7 10.94 -6.79 -28.41
N GLN A 8 12.14 -6.26 -28.16
CA GLN A 8 13.36 -7.06 -28.10
C GLN A 8 13.31 -8.14 -27.02
N LEU A 9 12.79 -7.82 -25.83
CA LEU A 9 12.61 -8.79 -24.77
C LEU A 9 11.68 -9.93 -25.22
N SER A 10 10.57 -9.61 -25.85
CA SER A 10 9.60 -10.59 -26.35
C SER A 10 10.16 -11.48 -27.50
N GLU A 11 11.10 -10.98 -28.26
CA GLU A 11 11.71 -11.73 -29.35
C GLU A 11 12.79 -12.69 -28.88
N HIS A 12 13.50 -12.37 -27.79
CA HIS A 12 14.69 -13.13 -27.36
C HIS A 12 14.45 -13.94 -26.08
N LEU A 13 13.38 -13.67 -25.32
CA LEU A 13 13.03 -14.44 -24.14
C LEU A 13 12.17 -15.65 -24.54
N ASP A 14 12.42 -16.80 -23.90
CA ASP A 14 11.59 -17.99 -24.08
C ASP A 14 10.13 -17.68 -23.73
N PRO A 15 9.14 -17.93 -24.60
CA PRO A 15 7.72 -17.61 -24.36
C PRO A 15 7.13 -18.23 -23.09
N ASP A 16 7.69 -19.30 -22.57
CA ASP A 16 7.24 -19.96 -21.35
C ASP A 16 7.72 -19.25 -20.07
N VAL A 17 8.69 -18.34 -20.19
CA VAL A 17 9.14 -17.53 -19.04
C VAL A 17 8.11 -16.45 -18.73
N PRO A 18 7.50 -16.44 -17.52
CA PRO A 18 6.54 -15.41 -17.16
C PRO A 18 7.24 -14.08 -16.89
N ILE A 19 6.56 -12.98 -17.18
CA ILE A 19 7.06 -11.63 -16.95
C ILE A 19 6.30 -10.99 -15.79
N PHE A 20 7.03 -10.35 -14.88
CA PHE A 20 6.43 -9.53 -13.81
C PHE A 20 6.05 -8.15 -14.33
N TRP A 21 4.90 -7.68 -13.90
CA TRP A 21 4.37 -6.37 -14.24
C TRP A 21 3.70 -5.71 -13.04
N THR A 22 4.02 -4.46 -12.77
CA THR A 22 3.49 -3.69 -11.64
C THR A 22 2.23 -2.89 -11.95
N GLY A 23 1.73 -2.97 -13.17
CA GLY A 23 0.67 -2.10 -13.67
C GLY A 23 1.22 -0.92 -14.46
N SER A 24 0.38 0.08 -14.70
CA SER A 24 0.77 1.31 -15.41
C SER A 24 1.75 2.20 -14.62
N LYS A 25 1.87 1.94 -13.32
CA LYS A 25 2.79 2.63 -12.39
C LYS A 25 3.51 1.59 -11.53
N VAL A 26 4.59 2.02 -10.86
CA VAL A 26 5.28 1.17 -9.86
C VAL A 26 4.33 0.78 -8.72
N VAL A 27 3.50 1.73 -8.26
CA VAL A 27 2.39 1.49 -7.35
C VAL A 27 1.11 1.82 -8.11
N SER A 28 0.44 0.81 -8.65
CA SER A 28 -0.81 0.99 -9.39
C SER A 28 -2.01 0.95 -8.45
N SER A 29 -2.99 1.81 -8.69
CA SER A 29 -4.25 1.82 -7.95
C SER A 29 -5.21 0.72 -8.44
N SER A 30 -5.11 0.35 -9.72
CA SER A 30 -5.98 -0.64 -10.35
C SER A 30 -5.29 -1.36 -11.50
N TYR A 31 -5.88 -2.46 -11.94
CA TYR A 31 -5.49 -3.21 -13.13
C TYR A 31 -6.71 -3.43 -14.01
N THR A 32 -6.69 -2.91 -15.21
CA THR A 32 -7.80 -3.10 -16.15
C THR A 32 -7.55 -4.31 -17.06
N SER A 33 -8.63 -5.00 -17.44
CA SER A 33 -8.55 -6.10 -18.41
C SER A 33 -7.96 -5.63 -19.75
N LYS A 34 -8.18 -4.36 -20.12
CA LYS A 34 -7.61 -3.75 -21.32
C LYS A 34 -6.09 -3.61 -21.23
N GLU A 35 -5.57 -3.15 -20.09
CA GLU A 35 -4.11 -3.03 -19.88
C GLU A 35 -3.44 -4.39 -19.92
N ILE A 36 -4.00 -5.37 -19.20
CA ILE A 36 -3.49 -6.75 -19.19
C ILE A 36 -3.55 -7.35 -20.60
N GLY A 37 -4.65 -7.13 -21.34
CA GLY A 37 -4.80 -7.58 -22.72
C GLY A 37 -3.76 -6.96 -23.66
N ASN A 38 -3.52 -5.67 -23.55
CA ASN A 38 -2.50 -4.97 -24.33
C ASN A 38 -1.10 -5.56 -24.09
N TRP A 39 -0.75 -5.81 -22.82
CA TRP A 39 0.52 -6.42 -22.47
C TRP A 39 0.68 -7.82 -23.04
N LYS A 40 -0.35 -8.66 -22.94
CA LYS A 40 -0.35 -10.01 -23.55
C LYS A 40 -0.12 -9.97 -25.06
N ASN A 41 -0.77 -9.03 -25.74
CA ASN A 41 -0.64 -8.89 -27.18
C ASN A 41 0.76 -8.40 -27.60
N THR A 42 1.38 -7.54 -26.79
CA THR A 42 2.72 -6.99 -27.05
C THR A 42 3.82 -7.99 -26.75
N LEU A 43 3.77 -8.63 -25.58
CA LEU A 43 4.88 -9.45 -25.09
C LEU A 43 4.73 -10.94 -25.40
N LYS A 44 3.52 -11.44 -25.67
CA LYS A 44 3.23 -12.86 -25.92
C LYS A 44 3.63 -13.81 -24.78
N HIS A 45 3.95 -13.29 -23.62
CA HIS A 45 4.35 -14.03 -22.42
C HIS A 45 3.23 -14.12 -21.41
N LYS A 46 3.30 -15.11 -20.52
CA LYS A 46 2.45 -15.18 -19.33
C LYS A 46 2.81 -14.04 -18.40
N LEU A 47 1.80 -13.38 -17.83
CA LEU A 47 1.98 -12.22 -16.97
C LEU A 47 1.74 -12.60 -15.51
N ILE A 48 2.65 -12.23 -14.64
CA ILE A 48 2.46 -12.23 -13.18
C ILE A 48 2.36 -10.78 -12.72
N ILE A 49 1.30 -10.44 -12.00
CA ILE A 49 1.17 -9.11 -11.42
C ILE A 49 2.05 -9.04 -10.17
N TRP A 50 2.95 -8.07 -10.13
CA TRP A 50 3.70 -7.68 -8.93
C TRP A 50 3.03 -6.47 -8.30
N ASP A 51 2.19 -6.70 -7.30
CA ASP A 51 1.43 -5.64 -6.66
C ASP A 51 2.21 -5.00 -5.51
N ASN A 52 2.45 -3.69 -5.62
CA ASN A 52 3.16 -2.88 -4.63
C ASN A 52 2.21 -2.06 -3.73
N PHE A 53 0.92 -2.40 -3.66
CA PHE A 53 -0.06 -1.63 -2.88
C PHE A 53 0.34 -1.48 -1.42
N TYR A 54 0.83 -2.56 -0.81
CA TYR A 54 1.26 -2.57 0.58
C TYR A 54 2.73 -2.21 0.79
N ALA A 55 3.52 -2.10 -0.28
CA ALA A 55 4.92 -1.70 -0.17
C ALA A 55 5.03 -0.31 0.46
N ASN A 56 5.97 -0.15 1.39
CA ASN A 56 6.20 1.09 2.13
C ASN A 56 7.63 1.63 2.02
N ASP A 57 8.49 0.93 1.29
CA ASP A 57 9.90 1.28 1.11
C ASP A 57 10.11 2.54 0.28
N TYR A 58 9.17 2.87 -0.59
CA TYR A 58 9.22 4.08 -1.42
C TYR A 58 8.81 5.35 -0.66
N CYS A 59 8.14 5.20 0.48
CA CYS A 59 7.71 6.32 1.32
C CYS A 59 7.70 5.89 2.79
N VAL A 60 8.87 5.87 3.42
CA VAL A 60 9.16 5.30 4.74
C VAL A 60 8.14 5.59 5.86
N PRO A 61 7.46 6.74 5.93
CA PRO A 61 6.50 6.94 7.01
C PRO A 61 5.07 6.52 6.69
N LYS A 62 4.81 5.97 5.51
CA LYS A 62 3.48 5.47 5.17
C LYS A 62 3.38 3.98 5.38
N ILE A 63 2.30 3.59 6.02
CA ILE A 63 1.85 2.20 6.09
C ILE A 63 0.45 2.18 5.51
N VAL A 64 0.23 1.42 4.45
CA VAL A 64 -1.11 1.24 3.92
C VAL A 64 -1.84 0.23 4.80
N LEU A 65 -2.75 0.72 5.62
CA LEU A 65 -3.61 -0.09 6.51
C LEU A 65 -5.03 -0.26 5.94
N GLU A 66 -5.20 -0.02 4.66
CA GLU A 66 -6.48 -0.21 3.98
C GLU A 66 -6.65 -1.67 3.57
N SER A 67 -7.89 -2.10 3.54
CA SER A 67 -8.21 -3.39 2.93
C SER A 67 -7.92 -3.32 1.43
N PHE A 68 -7.31 -4.38 0.91
CA PHE A 68 -7.09 -4.53 -0.53
C PHE A 68 -8.42 -4.42 -1.28
N ASP A 69 -8.55 -3.47 -2.19
CA ASP A 69 -9.74 -3.35 -3.01
C ASP A 69 -9.68 -4.35 -4.17
N VAL A 70 -10.39 -5.45 -3.99
CA VAL A 70 -10.44 -6.53 -4.98
C VAL A 70 -11.23 -6.08 -6.22
N GLU A 71 -12.21 -5.17 -6.10
CA GLU A 71 -13.00 -4.75 -7.24
C GLU A 71 -12.17 -3.95 -8.24
N GLU A 72 -11.34 -3.04 -7.76
CA GLU A 72 -10.41 -2.28 -8.60
C GLU A 72 -9.21 -3.10 -9.09
N ARG A 73 -8.90 -4.22 -8.40
CA ARG A 73 -7.76 -5.10 -8.68
C ARG A 73 -8.15 -6.51 -9.11
N SER A 74 -9.43 -6.77 -9.36
CA SER A 74 -9.97 -8.11 -9.67
C SER A 74 -9.65 -8.62 -11.08
N ASN A 75 -9.15 -7.77 -11.95
CA ASN A 75 -8.89 -8.12 -13.35
C ASN A 75 -7.64 -8.99 -13.57
N PHE A 76 -7.04 -9.53 -12.49
CA PHE A 76 -5.91 -10.45 -12.59
C PHE A 76 -6.29 -11.85 -13.07
N GLU A 77 -7.55 -12.16 -13.30
CA GLU A 77 -7.98 -13.41 -13.93
C GLU A 77 -7.27 -13.72 -15.25
N ASN A 78 -6.86 -12.68 -15.95
CA ASN A 78 -6.08 -12.80 -17.18
C ASN A 78 -4.56 -12.91 -16.97
N ALA A 79 -4.08 -12.80 -15.74
CA ALA A 79 -2.69 -13.04 -15.37
C ALA A 79 -2.50 -14.49 -14.91
N LEU A 80 -1.26 -14.95 -14.87
CA LEU A 80 -0.90 -16.26 -14.32
C LEU A 80 -1.09 -16.27 -12.80
N GLY A 81 -0.94 -15.13 -12.15
CA GLY A 81 -1.11 -14.94 -10.72
C GLY A 81 -0.77 -13.53 -10.28
N ILE A 82 -0.89 -13.31 -8.97
CA ILE A 82 -0.53 -12.06 -8.31
C ILE A 82 0.49 -12.35 -7.21
N LEU A 83 1.54 -11.54 -7.14
CA LEU A 83 2.54 -11.55 -6.10
C LEU A 83 2.47 -10.19 -5.39
N ILE A 84 2.22 -10.21 -4.09
CA ILE A 84 2.05 -8.99 -3.30
C ILE A 84 3.33 -8.69 -2.55
N ASN A 85 3.83 -7.48 -2.76
CA ASN A 85 4.92 -6.93 -1.98
C ASN A 85 4.35 -6.36 -0.68
N GLY A 86 4.75 -6.92 0.45
CA GLY A 86 4.27 -6.51 1.77
C GLY A 86 4.99 -5.28 2.33
N THR A 87 4.67 -4.96 3.57
CA THR A 87 5.28 -3.84 4.32
C THR A 87 6.63 -4.22 4.93
N GLY A 88 6.92 -5.50 5.08
CA GLY A 88 8.05 -6.01 5.86
C GLY A 88 7.83 -5.96 7.38
N LEU A 89 6.62 -5.62 7.83
CA LEU A 89 6.23 -5.56 9.24
C LEU A 89 5.29 -6.72 9.57
N LEU A 90 5.72 -7.61 10.44
CA LEU A 90 5.10 -8.93 10.63
C LEU A 90 3.59 -8.88 10.93
N ASN A 91 3.17 -8.05 11.89
CA ASN A 91 1.76 -7.98 12.27
C ASN A 91 0.92 -7.22 11.22
N ILE A 92 1.52 -6.21 10.61
CA ILE A 92 0.88 -5.46 9.53
C ILE A 92 0.69 -6.37 8.31
N ASP A 93 1.70 -7.13 7.92
CA ASP A 93 1.63 -8.06 6.79
C ASP A 93 0.62 -9.18 7.05
N LYS A 94 0.55 -9.71 8.26
CA LYS A 94 -0.51 -10.66 8.63
C LYS A 94 -1.90 -10.09 8.45
N PHE A 95 -2.12 -8.83 8.82
CA PHE A 95 -3.39 -8.15 8.60
C PHE A 95 -3.66 -7.93 7.11
N CYS A 96 -2.70 -7.39 6.37
CA CYS A 96 -2.84 -7.07 4.95
C CYS A 96 -3.12 -8.33 4.12
N LEU A 97 -2.29 -9.36 4.28
CA LEU A 97 -2.44 -10.64 3.57
C LEU A 97 -3.67 -11.41 4.01
N GLY A 98 -4.01 -11.37 5.30
CA GLY A 98 -5.23 -11.96 5.83
C GLY A 98 -6.48 -11.28 5.28
N SER A 99 -6.49 -9.96 5.18
CA SER A 99 -7.58 -9.19 4.57
C SER A 99 -7.77 -9.52 3.10
N LEU A 100 -6.68 -9.63 2.35
CA LEU A 100 -6.70 -10.06 0.96
C LEU A 100 -7.22 -11.48 0.80
N ALA A 101 -6.66 -12.44 1.54
CA ALA A 101 -7.08 -13.84 1.48
C ALA A 101 -8.58 -13.98 1.80
N ASN A 102 -9.07 -13.24 2.79
CA ASN A 102 -10.47 -13.22 3.16
C ASN A 102 -11.37 -12.69 2.03
N LYS A 103 -10.93 -11.67 1.31
CA LYS A 103 -11.68 -11.13 0.16
C LYS A 103 -11.70 -12.08 -1.04
N ILE A 104 -10.62 -12.83 -1.27
CA ILE A 104 -10.53 -13.76 -2.40
C ILE A 104 -11.29 -15.08 -2.11
N TYR A 105 -11.15 -15.61 -0.92
CA TYR A 105 -11.62 -16.97 -0.59
C TYR A 105 -12.86 -17.01 0.30
N SER A 106 -13.12 -16.01 1.11
CA SER A 106 -14.29 -15.95 1.97
C SER A 106 -14.96 -14.59 1.88
N LYS A 107 -16.28 -14.60 1.82
CA LYS A 107 -17.07 -13.35 1.82
C LYS A 107 -17.22 -12.75 3.23
N ASP A 108 -16.43 -13.18 4.21
CA ASP A 108 -16.52 -12.74 5.60
C ASP A 108 -15.91 -11.35 5.79
N LYS A 109 -16.70 -10.43 6.33
CA LYS A 109 -16.29 -9.04 6.59
C LYS A 109 -15.41 -8.86 7.84
N LEU A 110 -15.07 -9.94 8.55
CA LEU A 110 -14.45 -9.89 9.88
C LEU A 110 -13.03 -9.32 9.92
N LEU A 111 -12.27 -9.36 8.82
CA LEU A 111 -10.89 -8.88 8.76
C LEU A 111 -10.74 -7.45 8.19
N ASN A 112 -11.83 -6.72 8.03
CA ASN A 112 -11.80 -5.40 7.40
C ASN A 112 -11.55 -4.24 8.37
N ASP A 113 -11.45 -4.51 9.67
CA ASP A 113 -11.19 -3.49 10.69
C ASP A 113 -9.73 -3.57 11.18
N PRO A 114 -8.82 -2.73 10.66
CA PRO A 114 -7.42 -2.74 11.07
C PRO A 114 -7.25 -2.36 12.54
N ILE A 115 -8.09 -1.50 13.09
CA ILE A 115 -8.02 -1.06 14.48
C ILE A 115 -8.18 -2.28 15.38
N LYS A 116 -9.24 -3.05 15.17
CA LYS A 116 -9.53 -4.24 15.97
C LYS A 116 -8.52 -5.36 15.75
N ASN A 117 -8.19 -5.67 14.50
CA ASN A 117 -7.36 -6.82 14.15
C ASN A 117 -5.87 -6.64 14.50
N LEU A 118 -5.39 -5.41 14.49
CA LEU A 118 -4.01 -5.08 14.89
C LEU A 118 -3.89 -4.70 16.37
N GLY A 119 -4.98 -4.70 17.13
CA GLY A 119 -4.99 -4.25 18.53
C GLY A 119 -4.62 -2.77 18.67
N LEU A 120 -4.99 -1.95 17.70
CA LEU A 120 -4.77 -0.52 17.73
C LEU A 120 -5.76 0.14 18.69
N PRO A 121 -5.35 1.18 19.43
CA PRO A 121 -6.28 1.92 20.30
C PRO A 121 -7.23 2.78 19.45
N LYS A 122 -8.36 3.15 20.04
CA LYS A 122 -9.39 3.97 19.38
C LYS A 122 -8.87 5.34 18.89
N GLU A 123 -7.86 5.88 19.54
CA GLU A 123 -7.19 7.12 19.15
C GLU A 123 -6.54 7.02 17.77
N PHE A 124 -6.15 5.82 17.36
CA PHE A 124 -5.59 5.59 16.03
C PHE A 124 -6.58 5.95 14.91
N ALA A 125 -7.88 5.77 15.13
CA ALA A 125 -8.90 6.13 14.15
C ALA A 125 -8.83 7.62 13.74
N LYS A 126 -8.41 8.51 14.65
CA LYS A 126 -8.29 9.95 14.39
C LYS A 126 -7.17 10.29 13.40
N ILE A 127 -6.16 9.43 13.30
CA ILE A 127 -4.99 9.65 12.44
C ILE A 127 -4.83 8.59 11.35
N SER A 128 -5.72 7.61 11.27
CA SER A 128 -5.63 6.51 10.29
C SER A 128 -5.59 7.02 8.85
N GLY A 129 -6.33 8.09 8.56
CA GLY A 129 -6.32 8.74 7.26
C GLY A 129 -4.96 9.31 6.83
N LEU A 130 -4.08 9.61 7.79
CA LEU A 130 -2.74 10.15 7.51
C LEU A 130 -1.77 9.08 6.97
N PHE A 131 -2.10 7.81 7.12
CA PHE A 131 -1.30 6.69 6.60
C PHE A 131 -1.72 6.24 5.19
N LYS A 132 -2.73 6.86 4.62
CA LYS A 132 -3.17 6.60 3.23
C LYS A 132 -2.17 7.12 2.21
N LEU A 133 -2.23 6.57 0.99
CA LEU A 133 -1.41 7.04 -0.14
C LEU A 133 -1.65 8.53 -0.42
N GLU A 134 -2.90 8.96 -0.38
CA GLU A 134 -3.29 10.36 -0.44
C GLU A 134 -3.90 10.75 0.90
N ALA A 135 -3.21 11.58 1.65
CA ALA A 135 -3.64 12.00 2.97
C ALA A 135 -3.79 13.52 3.04
N SER A 136 -4.82 13.96 3.73
CA SER A 136 -5.02 15.35 4.11
C SER A 136 -4.79 15.52 5.61
N TYR A 137 -4.17 16.62 5.99
CA TYR A 137 -3.84 16.93 7.36
C TYR A 137 -4.37 18.31 7.73
N THR A 138 -5.15 18.37 8.78
CA THR A 138 -5.74 19.63 9.28
C THR A 138 -4.90 20.29 10.36
N GLY A 139 -4.02 19.54 11.02
CA GLY A 139 -3.28 20.02 12.20
C GLY A 139 -4.19 20.23 13.41
N SER A 140 -5.30 19.52 13.47
CA SER A 140 -6.25 19.65 14.55
C SER A 140 -5.63 19.23 15.89
N LYS A 141 -6.11 19.83 16.97
CA LYS A 141 -5.73 19.45 18.32
C LYS A 141 -5.96 17.97 18.58
N GLU A 142 -7.03 17.42 18.03
CA GLU A 142 -7.38 16.01 18.17
C GLU A 142 -6.39 15.06 17.51
N GLU A 143 -5.88 15.41 16.34
CA GLU A 143 -4.84 14.63 15.64
C GLU A 143 -3.53 14.63 16.44
N ILE A 144 -3.13 15.81 16.95
CA ILE A 144 -1.92 15.95 17.76
C ILE A 144 -2.05 15.16 19.07
N GLU A 145 -3.17 15.28 19.78
CA GLU A 145 -3.43 14.54 21.01
C GLU A 145 -3.42 13.01 20.78
N ALA A 146 -3.97 12.56 19.66
CA ALA A 146 -3.94 11.15 19.27
C ALA A 146 -2.51 10.66 19.04
N ILE A 147 -1.70 11.42 18.32
CA ILE A 147 -0.28 11.12 18.09
C ILE A 147 0.50 11.03 19.39
N GLU A 148 0.34 12.01 20.28
CA GLU A 148 1.00 12.03 21.60
C GLU A 148 0.57 10.83 22.45
N PHE A 149 -0.72 10.48 22.43
CA PHE A 149 -1.20 9.27 23.11
C PHE A 149 -0.55 8.00 22.58
N LEU A 150 -0.52 7.84 21.27
CA LEU A 150 0.06 6.65 20.60
C LEU A 150 1.56 6.51 20.86
N LEU A 151 2.28 7.63 20.92
CA LEU A 151 3.72 7.60 21.19
C LEU A 151 4.03 7.25 22.65
N TRP A 152 3.30 7.83 23.60
CA TRP A 152 3.73 7.86 24.99
C TRP A 152 2.88 7.04 25.94
N LYS A 153 1.61 6.81 25.63
CA LYS A 153 0.67 6.15 26.55
C LYS A 153 0.20 4.78 26.06
N TRP A 154 0.11 4.58 24.75
CA TRP A 154 -0.33 3.30 24.21
C TRP A 154 0.76 2.23 24.37
N THR A 155 0.33 1.02 24.73
CA THR A 155 1.11 -0.21 24.73
C THR A 155 0.33 -1.29 24.00
N GLY A 156 1.00 -2.05 23.12
CA GLY A 156 0.35 -3.10 22.34
C GLY A 156 1.35 -3.84 21.47
N PRO A 157 1.00 -5.01 20.95
CA PRO A 157 1.92 -5.88 20.21
C PRO A 157 2.44 -5.23 18.93
N THR A 158 1.62 -4.39 18.28
CA THR A 158 1.98 -3.71 17.04
C THR A 158 2.69 -2.36 17.27
N LYS A 159 2.83 -1.94 18.53
CA LYS A 159 3.46 -0.63 18.82
C LYS A 159 4.85 -0.50 18.24
N GLN A 160 5.69 -1.52 18.39
CA GLN A 160 7.07 -1.46 17.92
C GLN A 160 7.16 -1.30 16.40
N GLU A 161 6.24 -1.90 15.67
CA GLU A 161 6.19 -1.78 14.21
C GLU A 161 5.71 -0.40 13.77
N ILE A 162 4.71 0.16 14.44
CA ILE A 162 4.07 1.44 14.06
C ILE A 162 4.79 2.65 14.66
N TYR A 163 5.48 2.49 15.78
CA TYR A 163 6.12 3.60 16.50
C TYR A 163 7.02 4.49 15.62
N PRO A 164 7.93 3.97 14.78
CA PRO A 164 8.77 4.80 13.92
C PRO A 164 7.95 5.69 12.98
N TYR A 165 6.85 5.18 12.46
CA TYR A 165 5.97 5.89 11.55
C TYR A 165 5.21 7.01 12.26
N ILE A 166 4.69 6.75 13.46
CA ILE A 166 4.00 7.78 14.27
C ILE A 166 4.99 8.86 14.70
N HIS A 167 6.21 8.47 15.07
CA HIS A 167 7.25 9.43 15.45
C HIS A 167 7.64 10.35 14.28
N LEU A 168 7.80 9.78 13.09
CA LEU A 168 8.07 10.56 11.89
C LEU A 168 6.90 11.47 11.52
N LEU A 169 5.66 10.96 11.64
CA LEU A 169 4.46 11.76 11.43
C LEU A 169 4.41 12.94 12.42
N ARG A 170 4.63 12.68 13.70
CA ARG A 170 4.72 13.75 14.72
C ARG A 170 5.76 14.82 14.33
N LYS A 171 6.97 14.38 14.04
CA LYS A 171 8.05 15.27 13.62
C LYS A 171 7.67 16.12 12.40
N PHE A 172 7.01 15.49 11.43
CA PHE A 172 6.50 16.16 10.25
C PHE A 172 5.43 17.22 10.58
N LEU A 173 4.50 16.91 11.49
CA LEU A 173 3.37 17.78 11.82
C LEU A 173 3.76 18.93 12.75
N THR A 174 4.80 18.75 13.56
CA THR A 174 5.24 19.73 14.55
C THR A 174 6.47 20.56 14.14
N SER A 175 7.19 20.15 13.08
CA SER A 175 8.39 20.86 12.66
C SER A 175 8.06 22.03 11.73
N GLU A 176 8.34 23.23 12.19
CA GLU A 176 8.37 24.42 11.34
C GLU A 176 9.65 24.38 10.49
N GLY A 177 9.49 24.30 9.17
CA GLY A 177 10.57 24.61 8.21
C GLY A 177 11.26 23.43 7.49
N SER A 178 11.37 22.22 8.03
CA SER A 178 11.98 21.08 7.30
C SER A 178 10.96 20.16 6.61
N ALA A 179 9.72 20.60 6.59
CA ALA A 179 8.58 19.79 6.20
C ALA A 179 8.42 19.61 4.67
N ASP A 180 9.04 20.46 3.84
CA ASP A 180 8.74 20.46 2.41
C ASP A 180 9.27 19.22 1.69
N LEU A 181 10.40 18.69 2.10
CA LEU A 181 10.97 17.47 1.56
C LEU A 181 10.18 16.24 2.00
N LEU A 182 9.64 16.26 3.20
CA LEU A 182 8.75 15.23 3.74
C LEU A 182 7.35 15.37 3.13
N LYS A 183 6.83 16.58 2.94
CA LYS A 183 5.54 16.85 2.28
C LYS A 183 5.50 16.28 0.87
N SER A 184 6.56 16.45 0.08
CA SER A 184 6.64 15.92 -1.27
C SER A 184 6.65 14.37 -1.30
N ARG A 185 7.23 13.74 -0.28
CA ARG A 185 7.28 12.28 -0.17
C ARG A 185 6.00 11.66 0.37
N PHE A 186 5.25 12.41 1.18
CA PHE A 186 4.02 11.91 1.82
C PHE A 186 2.75 12.12 1.00
N ASN A 187 2.79 12.96 -0.03
CA ASN A 187 1.59 13.46 -0.70
C ASN A 187 0.52 13.98 0.29
N ILE A 188 0.95 14.46 1.46
CA ILE A 188 0.04 15.03 2.44
C ILE A 188 -0.23 16.47 2.04
N LYS A 189 -1.48 16.77 1.74
CA LYS A 189 -1.93 18.14 1.49
C LYS A 189 -2.40 18.74 2.81
N LYS A 190 -1.85 19.90 3.16
CA LYS A 190 -2.43 20.73 4.24
C LYS A 190 -3.65 21.41 3.67
N ILE A 191 -4.82 21.18 4.27
CA ILE A 191 -6.08 21.87 3.96
C ILE A 191 -6.12 23.18 4.73
#